data_6d443e2b600233e3e1b1b4ed15b9b073
#
_entry.id   6d443e2b600233e3e1b1b4ed15b9b073
#
_cell.length_a   1.000
_cell.length_b   1.000
_cell.length_c   1.000
_cell.angle_alpha   90.00
_cell.angle_beta   90.00
_cell.angle_gamma   90.00
#
_symmetry.space_group_name_H-M   'P 1'
#
loop_
_entity.id
_entity.type
_entity.pdbx_description
1 polymer ?
#
loop_
_entity_poly.entity_id
_entity_poly.type
_entity_poly.pdbx_seq_one_letter_code
_entity_poly.pdbx_strand_id
1 'polypeptide(L)'
;MKNILFVLLISIAIGCNSSKKPKIAIAGLAIESSTFSPATSSEEDFKARIGNDVFDYYPFLSMDSLNRNRAIWIPTLRGHALPGGIVTKEAYESLVDKTLKMLKKDMPYDGLFFDIHGAMSVQGIDDPEGDFIKRIRNLIGYETIISTSMDLHGNVSYELAKETDLITCYRLAPHEDAIESKKRAVDNLLSRLESQKGKPKYKARIEVPILLPGEKTSTRVEPGKSLYAKVDPITKSPGIVDAAIWVGYPWADEPRNHGVVMVTGDNKNAVSEAAEFLAQSFWSVKDEFVFVGPVASFEESLNLALKSKEIPYMISDMGDNPTAGGAGDVTWTLNELLKRNEFRKENGPSVVYASIPGPKLTEKAIKLGIGKEIEEFVGAEVDDRFSPPIKIKGKIKSIKKGDRYAETEVVVQSGSVNVIVTKKRKPYHKESDFLDLGIDPKSINIVIVKIGYLVPELHNIKKGWTMALTPGGVDQDLFRIDYKRIKRPMFPLDKFENEPDLSVKFVEISNKN
;
A
#
# COMPACT_ATOMS: atom_id res chain seq x y z
N MET A 1 7.51 71.94 -52.86
CA MET A 1 7.44 71.54 -51.43
C MET A 1 7.08 70.06 -51.36
N LYS A 2 8.06 69.19 -51.11
CA LYS A 2 7.87 67.73 -51.07
C LYS A 2 7.82 67.32 -49.62
N ASN A 3 6.66 66.82 -49.14
CA ASN A 3 6.50 66.25 -47.83
C ASN A 3 7.04 64.82 -47.86
N ILE A 4 8.10 64.53 -47.07
CA ILE A 4 8.64 63.20 -46.81
C ILE A 4 7.94 62.68 -45.54
N LEU A 5 7.11 61.67 -45.71
CA LEU A 5 6.48 60.95 -44.59
C LEU A 5 7.44 59.89 -44.06
N PHE A 6 7.93 60.06 -42.83
CA PHE A 6 8.79 59.10 -42.16
C PHE A 6 7.90 58.04 -41.46
N VAL A 7 7.81 56.85 -42.00
CA VAL A 7 7.15 55.73 -41.38
C VAL A 7 8.13 55.05 -40.42
N LEU A 8 7.90 55.20 -39.11
CA LEU A 8 8.64 54.55 -38.06
C LEU A 8 8.14 53.11 -37.90
N LEU A 9 8.88 52.12 -38.43
CA LEU A 9 8.60 50.68 -38.18
C LEU A 9 9.07 50.32 -36.76
N ILE A 10 8.13 50.21 -35.80
CA ILE A 10 8.39 49.64 -34.50
C ILE A 10 8.36 48.11 -34.66
N SER A 11 9.53 47.50 -34.71
CA SER A 11 9.69 46.06 -34.65
C SER A 11 9.40 45.58 -33.21
N ILE A 12 8.20 45.09 -32.95
CA ILE A 12 7.90 44.37 -31.72
C ILE A 12 8.59 43.04 -31.81
N ALA A 13 9.77 42.93 -31.20
CA ALA A 13 10.41 41.65 -30.96
C ALA A 13 9.58 40.89 -29.91
N ILE A 14 8.67 40.04 -30.37
CA ILE A 14 8.05 39.02 -29.53
C ILE A 14 9.18 38.02 -29.19
N GLY A 15 9.87 38.29 -28.11
CA GLY A 15 10.79 37.34 -27.52
C GLY A 15 9.98 36.12 -27.06
N CYS A 16 9.97 35.04 -27.85
CA CYS A 16 9.62 33.73 -27.37
C CYS A 16 10.61 33.36 -26.25
N ASN A 17 10.29 33.73 -25.01
CA ASN A 17 10.95 33.21 -23.84
C ASN A 17 10.59 31.72 -23.78
N SER A 18 11.35 30.85 -24.43
CA SER A 18 11.26 29.42 -24.17
C SER A 18 11.67 29.23 -22.72
N SER A 19 10.70 29.21 -21.81
CA SER A 19 10.98 28.93 -20.41
C SER A 19 11.73 27.61 -20.33
N LYS A 20 12.91 27.63 -19.72
CA LYS A 20 13.74 26.42 -19.53
C LYS A 20 12.90 25.38 -18.81
N LYS A 21 12.79 24.18 -19.39
CA LYS A 21 12.06 23.08 -18.75
C LYS A 21 12.60 22.84 -17.34
N PRO A 22 11.74 22.69 -16.33
CA PRO A 22 12.18 22.42 -14.96
C PRO A 22 12.88 21.06 -14.88
N LYS A 23 13.89 20.96 -14.03
CA LYS A 23 14.66 19.75 -13.76
C LYS A 23 14.09 19.06 -12.53
N ILE A 24 13.51 17.87 -12.71
CA ILE A 24 12.79 17.16 -11.67
C ILE A 24 13.42 15.80 -11.42
N ALA A 25 13.83 15.54 -10.17
CA ALA A 25 14.27 14.22 -9.75
C ALA A 25 13.10 13.31 -9.39
N ILE A 26 13.29 11.99 -9.47
CA ILE A 26 12.37 10.97 -8.99
C ILE A 26 13.11 10.07 -8.01
N ALA A 27 12.56 9.88 -6.81
CA ALA A 27 13.09 8.98 -5.80
C ALA A 27 11.97 8.42 -4.92
N GLY A 28 12.21 7.31 -4.23
CA GLY A 28 11.29 6.80 -3.21
C GLY A 28 11.48 5.34 -2.86
N LEU A 29 10.97 4.97 -1.69
CA LEU A 29 10.88 3.60 -1.20
C LEU A 29 9.45 3.34 -0.74
N ALA A 30 8.88 2.19 -1.11
CA ALA A 30 7.53 1.84 -0.76
C ALA A 30 7.42 0.41 -0.25
N ILE A 31 6.82 0.28 0.92
CA ILE A 31 6.44 -0.98 1.56
C ILE A 31 5.39 -0.69 2.63
N GLU A 32 4.51 -1.64 2.89
CA GLU A 32 3.76 -1.78 4.15
C GLU A 32 4.51 -2.75 5.06
N SER A 33 4.87 -2.32 6.25
CA SER A 33 5.67 -3.12 7.19
C SER A 33 4.93 -3.33 8.50
N SER A 34 4.43 -4.56 8.73
CA SER A 34 3.83 -4.90 10.03
C SER A 34 4.90 -5.05 11.11
N THR A 35 4.78 -4.28 12.20
CA THR A 35 5.60 -4.45 13.41
C THR A 35 5.14 -5.65 14.25
N PHE A 36 3.97 -6.20 13.95
CA PHE A 36 3.41 -7.39 14.60
C PHE A 36 3.71 -8.68 13.83
N SER A 37 4.39 -8.61 12.69
CA SER A 37 4.94 -9.78 12.00
C SER A 37 6.39 -10.00 12.43
N PRO A 38 6.82 -11.22 12.74
CA PRO A 38 8.23 -11.51 13.04
C PRO A 38 9.12 -11.52 11.80
N ALA A 39 8.52 -11.43 10.61
CA ALA A 39 9.27 -11.30 9.35
C ALA A 39 10.12 -10.02 9.33
N THR A 40 11.21 -10.05 8.57
CA THR A 40 11.99 -8.85 8.24
C THR A 40 12.05 -8.68 6.73
N SER A 41 12.18 -7.43 6.28
CA SER A 41 12.37 -7.10 4.88
C SER A 41 13.79 -6.62 4.63
N SER A 42 14.45 -7.22 3.65
CA SER A 42 15.83 -6.93 3.23
C SER A 42 15.87 -5.92 2.08
N GLU A 43 17.07 -5.49 1.70
CA GLU A 43 17.25 -4.62 0.53
C GLU A 43 16.77 -5.28 -0.77
N GLU A 44 16.99 -6.59 -0.93
CA GLU A 44 16.61 -7.34 -2.14
C GLU A 44 15.10 -7.39 -2.35
N ASP A 45 14.31 -7.35 -1.26
CA ASP A 45 12.86 -7.36 -1.32
C ASP A 45 12.30 -6.12 -2.03
N PHE A 46 12.99 -4.98 -1.96
CA PHE A 46 12.59 -3.74 -2.62
C PHE A 46 12.71 -3.79 -4.15
N LYS A 47 13.45 -4.74 -4.71
CA LYS A 47 13.63 -4.87 -6.17
C LYS A 47 13.85 -3.51 -6.83
N ALA A 48 14.74 -2.70 -6.24
CA ALA A 48 14.93 -1.31 -6.58
C ALA A 48 15.30 -1.13 -8.06
N ARG A 49 14.56 -0.27 -8.76
CA ARG A 49 14.88 0.18 -10.11
C ARG A 49 15.70 1.45 -10.04
N ILE A 50 16.63 1.61 -10.99
CA ILE A 50 17.60 2.70 -11.00
C ILE A 50 17.61 3.34 -12.40
N GLY A 51 17.75 4.66 -12.45
CA GLY A 51 17.84 5.38 -13.71
C GLY A 51 16.55 5.20 -14.54
N ASN A 52 16.69 4.98 -15.84
CA ASN A 52 15.54 4.95 -16.76
C ASN A 52 14.51 3.86 -16.43
N ASP A 53 14.90 2.76 -15.79
CA ASP A 53 13.98 1.69 -15.42
C ASP A 53 12.93 2.15 -14.38
N VAL A 54 13.18 3.27 -13.69
CA VAL A 54 12.21 3.91 -12.78
C VAL A 54 10.95 4.35 -13.53
N PHE A 55 11.04 4.73 -14.79
CA PHE A 55 9.89 5.19 -15.58
C PHE A 55 8.84 4.10 -15.81
N ASP A 56 9.20 2.82 -15.73
CA ASP A 56 8.26 1.71 -15.87
C ASP A 56 7.18 1.69 -14.76
N TYR A 57 7.41 2.41 -13.66
CA TYR A 57 6.38 2.60 -12.63
C TYR A 57 5.31 3.64 -13.02
N TYR A 58 5.59 4.46 -14.05
CA TYR A 58 4.79 5.65 -14.34
C TYR A 58 4.36 5.72 -15.81
N PRO A 59 3.25 5.05 -16.21
CA PRO A 59 2.75 5.11 -17.59
C PRO A 59 2.56 6.55 -18.11
N PHE A 60 2.22 7.48 -17.22
CA PHE A 60 2.06 8.91 -17.54
C PHE A 60 3.39 9.67 -17.75
N LEU A 61 4.54 9.01 -17.57
CA LEU A 61 5.88 9.48 -17.91
C LEU A 61 6.53 8.61 -19.01
N SER A 62 5.75 7.83 -19.77
CA SER A 62 6.25 7.14 -20.95
C SER A 62 6.81 8.13 -21.98
N MET A 63 7.63 7.65 -22.92
CA MET A 63 8.35 8.53 -23.86
C MET A 63 7.43 9.46 -24.66
N ASP A 64 6.22 8.99 -25.00
CA ASP A 64 5.24 9.74 -25.80
C ASP A 64 4.23 10.52 -24.95
N SER A 65 4.36 10.50 -23.64
CA SER A 65 3.41 11.17 -22.76
C SER A 65 3.64 12.68 -22.69
N LEU A 66 2.54 13.44 -22.51
CA LEU A 66 2.61 14.90 -22.36
C LEU A 66 3.50 15.29 -21.17
N ASN A 67 3.38 14.60 -20.03
CA ASN A 67 4.14 14.93 -18.82
C ASN A 67 5.65 14.68 -18.99
N ARG A 68 6.04 13.70 -19.80
CA ARG A 68 7.45 13.45 -20.11
C ARG A 68 8.12 14.66 -20.75
N ASN A 69 7.40 15.36 -21.62
CA ASN A 69 7.91 16.49 -22.38
C ASN A 69 7.91 17.83 -21.61
N ARG A 70 7.27 17.89 -20.42
CA ARG A 70 7.15 19.13 -19.61
C ARG A 70 8.35 19.41 -18.74
N ALA A 71 9.23 18.42 -18.49
CA ALA A 71 10.38 18.57 -17.61
C ALA A 71 11.62 17.82 -18.13
N ILE A 72 12.78 18.12 -17.55
CA ILE A 72 13.99 17.30 -17.62
C ILE A 72 13.94 16.37 -16.41
N TRP A 73 13.58 15.11 -16.65
CA TRP A 73 13.42 14.11 -15.60
C TRP A 73 14.73 13.42 -15.28
N ILE A 74 15.08 13.37 -13.99
CA ILE A 74 16.26 12.68 -13.45
C ILE A 74 15.79 11.56 -12.53
N PRO A 75 15.49 10.37 -13.07
CA PRO A 75 15.14 9.23 -12.25
C PRO A 75 16.37 8.72 -11.51
N THR A 76 16.25 8.52 -10.19
CA THR A 76 17.34 8.03 -9.35
C THR A 76 17.09 6.58 -8.93
N LEU A 77 16.55 6.35 -7.75
CA LEU A 77 16.20 5.04 -7.22
C LEU A 77 14.74 5.03 -6.77
N ARG A 78 14.01 4.02 -7.22
CA ARG A 78 12.67 3.71 -6.73
C ARG A 78 12.59 2.23 -6.33
N GLY A 79 12.49 1.97 -5.02
CA GLY A 79 12.30 0.64 -4.47
C GLY A 79 10.83 0.36 -4.16
N HIS A 80 10.36 -0.86 -4.43
CA HIS A 80 9.03 -1.31 -4.05
C HIS A 80 9.08 -2.78 -3.62
N ALA A 81 8.85 -3.02 -2.34
CA ALA A 81 8.74 -4.35 -1.78
C ALA A 81 7.27 -4.78 -1.66
N LEU A 82 7.01 -6.08 -1.70
CA LEU A 82 5.73 -6.61 -1.23
C LEU A 82 5.58 -6.28 0.26
N PRO A 83 4.35 -6.00 0.73
CA PRO A 83 4.10 -5.85 2.15
C PRO A 83 4.72 -6.98 2.97
N GLY A 84 5.31 -6.67 4.11
CA GLY A 84 6.09 -7.64 4.90
C GLY A 84 6.23 -7.23 6.35
N GLY A 85 7.23 -7.79 7.01
CA GLY A 85 7.65 -7.35 8.34
C GLY A 85 8.54 -6.10 8.28
N ILE A 86 9.05 -5.73 9.44
CA ILE A 86 9.89 -4.53 9.62
C ILE A 86 11.15 -4.58 8.75
N VAL A 87 11.49 -3.47 8.10
CA VAL A 87 12.71 -3.36 7.27
C VAL A 87 13.95 -3.36 8.17
N THR A 88 14.98 -4.11 7.79
CA THR A 88 16.24 -4.09 8.54
C THR A 88 16.90 -2.72 8.42
N LYS A 89 17.59 -2.28 9.47
CA LYS A 89 18.28 -1.00 9.47
C LYS A 89 19.33 -0.93 8.36
N GLU A 90 20.04 -2.01 8.12
CA GLU A 90 21.07 -2.13 7.08
C GLU A 90 20.47 -1.94 5.68
N ALA A 91 19.31 -2.55 5.41
CA ALA A 91 18.62 -2.42 4.13
C ALA A 91 18.17 -0.96 3.91
N TYR A 92 17.59 -0.34 4.92
CA TYR A 92 17.15 1.05 4.86
C TYR A 92 18.33 2.01 4.60
N GLU A 93 19.39 1.94 5.42
CA GLU A 93 20.57 2.81 5.27
C GLU A 93 21.22 2.63 3.90
N SER A 94 21.35 1.39 3.41
CA SER A 94 21.92 1.12 2.09
C SER A 94 21.11 1.75 0.96
N LEU A 95 19.78 1.60 0.99
CA LEU A 95 18.89 2.16 -0.05
C LEU A 95 18.85 3.70 -0.01
N VAL A 96 18.80 4.28 1.19
CA VAL A 96 18.85 5.74 1.39
C VAL A 96 20.17 6.30 0.88
N ASP A 97 21.31 5.71 1.26
CA ASP A 97 22.63 6.15 0.82
C ASP A 97 22.80 6.08 -0.70
N LYS A 98 22.32 5.01 -1.33
CA LYS A 98 22.30 4.88 -2.80
C LYS A 98 21.49 6.00 -3.44
N THR A 99 20.31 6.28 -2.90
CA THR A 99 19.44 7.36 -3.41
C THR A 99 20.12 8.73 -3.29
N LEU A 100 20.67 9.05 -2.11
CA LEU A 100 21.37 10.32 -1.88
C LEU A 100 22.60 10.49 -2.78
N LYS A 101 23.39 9.43 -2.99
CA LYS A 101 24.54 9.45 -3.92
C LYS A 101 24.10 9.73 -5.36
N MET A 102 22.96 9.16 -5.78
CA MET A 102 22.42 9.42 -7.13
C MET A 102 21.88 10.85 -7.26
N LEU A 103 21.11 11.32 -6.28
CA LEU A 103 20.62 12.71 -6.27
C LEU A 103 21.75 13.72 -6.34
N LYS A 104 22.88 13.49 -5.64
CA LYS A 104 24.00 14.41 -5.60
C LYS A 104 24.65 14.66 -6.96
N LYS A 105 24.57 13.72 -7.91
CA LYS A 105 25.24 13.81 -9.21
C LYS A 105 24.70 14.90 -10.11
N ASP A 106 23.38 15.12 -10.05
CA ASP A 106 22.67 15.94 -11.03
C ASP A 106 22.05 17.20 -10.43
N MET A 107 22.46 17.60 -9.22
CA MET A 107 22.00 18.84 -8.59
C MET A 107 22.41 20.09 -9.41
N PRO A 108 21.73 21.24 -9.28
CA PRO A 108 20.51 21.45 -8.51
C PRO A 108 19.24 20.98 -9.24
N TYR A 109 18.14 20.84 -8.49
CA TYR A 109 16.80 20.47 -8.98
C TYR A 109 15.80 21.59 -8.73
N ASP A 110 14.85 21.77 -9.65
CA ASP A 110 13.69 22.64 -9.45
C ASP A 110 12.59 21.90 -8.67
N GLY A 111 12.49 20.57 -8.86
CA GLY A 111 11.52 19.73 -8.19
C GLY A 111 12.02 18.33 -7.88
N LEU A 112 11.33 17.67 -6.94
CA LEU A 112 11.48 16.24 -6.64
C LEU A 112 10.09 15.59 -6.55
N PHE A 113 9.89 14.52 -7.29
CA PHE A 113 8.77 13.59 -7.06
C PHE A 113 9.24 12.48 -6.12
N PHE A 114 8.71 12.49 -4.90
CA PHE A 114 9.02 11.53 -3.82
C PHE A 114 7.88 10.54 -3.69
N ASP A 115 8.02 9.35 -4.33
CA ASP A 115 6.98 8.32 -4.38
C ASP A 115 7.23 7.28 -3.29
N ILE A 116 6.39 7.28 -2.24
CA ILE A 116 6.47 6.38 -1.09
C ILE A 116 5.14 5.68 -0.86
N HIS A 117 5.13 4.70 0.05
CA HIS A 117 3.87 4.14 0.57
C HIS A 117 3.34 4.94 1.78
N GLY A 118 4.21 5.21 2.74
CA GLY A 118 3.87 5.86 4.00
C GLY A 118 3.66 4.92 5.19
N ALA A 119 3.87 3.63 4.99
CA ALA A 119 3.72 2.60 6.03
C ALA A 119 4.99 1.75 6.22
N MET A 120 6.15 2.31 5.91
CA MET A 120 7.43 1.65 6.14
C MET A 120 7.80 1.74 7.62
N SER A 121 8.04 0.60 8.26
CA SER A 121 8.65 0.49 9.59
C SER A 121 10.08 -0.02 9.46
N VAL A 122 11.02 0.59 10.19
CA VAL A 122 12.45 0.24 10.14
C VAL A 122 12.97 -0.01 11.54
N GLN A 123 13.81 -1.02 11.69
CA GLN A 123 14.43 -1.36 12.97
C GLN A 123 15.15 -0.14 13.58
N GLY A 124 14.67 0.30 14.76
CA GLY A 124 15.27 1.42 15.51
C GLY A 124 15.00 2.82 14.94
N ILE A 125 14.07 2.97 13.99
CA ILE A 125 13.68 4.27 13.43
C ILE A 125 12.16 4.39 13.46
N ASP A 126 11.64 5.37 14.18
CA ASP A 126 10.19 5.55 14.41
C ASP A 126 9.46 6.21 13.24
N ASP A 127 10.16 6.95 12.40
CA ASP A 127 9.61 7.67 11.25
C ASP A 127 10.59 7.62 10.07
N PRO A 128 10.70 6.47 9.40
CA PRO A 128 11.69 6.31 8.34
C PRO A 128 11.40 7.16 7.11
N GLU A 129 10.13 7.42 6.77
CA GLU A 129 9.82 8.31 5.65
C GLU A 129 10.14 9.78 5.98
N GLY A 130 9.89 10.22 7.23
CA GLY A 130 10.31 11.53 7.70
C GLY A 130 11.83 11.69 7.75
N ASP A 131 12.56 10.69 8.24
CA ASP A 131 14.04 10.66 8.21
C ASP A 131 14.57 10.71 6.77
N PHE A 132 14.02 9.90 5.88
CA PHE A 132 14.47 9.83 4.50
C PHE A 132 14.29 11.18 3.77
N ILE A 133 13.10 11.76 3.85
CA ILE A 133 12.85 13.05 3.18
C ILE A 133 13.66 14.19 3.79
N LYS A 134 13.92 14.17 5.09
CA LYS A 134 14.80 15.12 5.75
C LYS A 134 16.24 15.04 5.26
N ARG A 135 16.77 13.82 5.12
CA ARG A 135 18.11 13.60 4.53
C ARG A 135 18.16 14.09 3.07
N ILE A 136 17.12 13.83 2.28
CA ILE A 136 17.01 14.37 0.92
C ILE A 136 16.97 15.89 0.95
N ARG A 137 16.12 16.51 1.77
CA ARG A 137 15.98 17.97 1.91
C ARG A 137 17.31 18.63 2.25
N ASN A 138 18.06 18.06 3.20
CA ASN A 138 19.39 18.55 3.59
C ASN A 138 20.39 18.50 2.43
N LEU A 139 20.25 17.54 1.52
CA LEU A 139 21.12 17.41 0.34
C LEU A 139 20.74 18.38 -0.78
N ILE A 140 19.45 18.39 -1.19
CA ILE A 140 19.01 19.14 -2.38
C ILE A 140 18.64 20.59 -2.11
N GLY A 141 18.51 20.97 -0.83
CA GLY A 141 18.19 22.32 -0.39
C GLY A 141 16.69 22.63 -0.32
N TYR A 142 16.38 23.81 0.20
CA TYR A 142 15.02 24.21 0.51
C TYR A 142 14.29 24.91 -0.65
N GLU A 143 14.99 25.27 -1.72
CA GLU A 143 14.37 25.89 -2.90
C GLU A 143 13.64 24.87 -3.78
N THR A 144 14.08 23.62 -3.77
CA THR A 144 13.46 22.53 -4.53
C THR A 144 12.05 22.25 -4.02
N ILE A 145 11.05 22.21 -4.90
CA ILE A 145 9.67 21.84 -4.54
C ILE A 145 9.57 20.31 -4.48
N ILE A 146 9.16 19.75 -3.34
CA ILE A 146 8.98 18.31 -3.16
C ILE A 146 7.51 17.97 -3.20
N SER A 147 7.13 17.08 -4.12
CA SER A 147 5.78 16.52 -4.23
C SER A 147 5.78 15.04 -3.91
N THR A 148 4.88 14.62 -3.03
CA THR A 148 4.80 13.25 -2.50
C THR A 148 3.44 12.63 -2.82
N SER A 149 3.45 11.37 -3.29
CA SER A 149 2.27 10.52 -3.39
C SER A 149 2.40 9.33 -2.45
N MET A 150 1.31 9.00 -1.76
CA MET A 150 1.24 7.94 -0.76
C MET A 150 0.00 7.07 -0.97
N ASP A 151 -0.01 5.91 -0.32
CA ASP A 151 -1.23 5.15 -0.06
C ASP A 151 -2.07 5.85 1.03
N LEU A 152 -3.39 5.68 0.99
CA LEU A 152 -4.27 6.19 2.05
C LEU A 152 -4.11 5.43 3.38
N HIS A 153 -3.52 4.22 3.35
CA HIS A 153 -3.10 3.46 4.51
C HIS A 153 -1.68 3.84 5.00
N GLY A 154 -1.23 5.05 4.70
CA GLY A 154 0.04 5.58 5.19
C GLY A 154 -0.10 6.31 6.53
N ASN A 155 1.01 6.41 7.26
CA ASN A 155 1.14 7.14 8.52
C ASN A 155 1.89 8.46 8.27
N VAL A 156 1.17 9.58 8.29
CA VAL A 156 1.76 10.90 8.00
C VAL A 156 2.29 11.55 9.28
N SER A 157 3.60 11.51 9.46
CA SER A 157 4.25 12.21 10.57
C SER A 157 4.28 13.73 10.38
N TYR A 158 4.60 14.46 11.45
CA TYR A 158 4.84 15.90 11.35
C TYR A 158 6.08 16.21 10.50
N GLU A 159 7.15 15.43 10.65
CA GLU A 159 8.40 15.60 9.89
C GLU A 159 8.19 15.37 8.40
N LEU A 160 7.50 14.29 8.02
CA LEU A 160 7.14 14.05 6.61
C LEU A 160 6.32 15.20 6.03
N ALA A 161 5.30 15.68 6.77
CA ALA A 161 4.46 16.79 6.36
C ALA A 161 5.25 18.11 6.26
N LYS A 162 6.23 18.33 7.13
CA LYS A 162 7.08 19.53 7.14
C LYS A 162 8.02 19.56 5.94
N GLU A 163 8.72 18.47 5.67
CA GLU A 163 9.76 18.41 4.65
C GLU A 163 9.23 18.23 3.21
N THR A 164 7.94 17.85 3.04
CA THR A 164 7.26 17.83 1.75
C THR A 164 6.47 19.12 1.51
N ASP A 165 6.43 19.62 0.27
CA ASP A 165 5.70 20.86 -0.04
C ASP A 165 4.28 20.56 -0.57
N LEU A 166 4.16 19.50 -1.36
CA LEU A 166 2.91 18.98 -1.93
C LEU A 166 2.77 17.53 -1.50
N ILE A 167 1.61 17.17 -0.93
CA ILE A 167 1.37 15.82 -0.44
C ILE A 167 -0.05 15.37 -0.80
N THR A 168 -0.16 14.18 -1.36
CA THR A 168 -1.43 13.58 -1.73
C THR A 168 -1.43 12.08 -1.45
N CYS A 169 -2.61 11.46 -1.41
CA CYS A 169 -2.74 10.01 -1.33
C CYS A 169 -3.82 9.49 -2.29
N TYR A 170 -3.93 8.18 -2.38
CA TYR A 170 -5.03 7.51 -3.07
C TYR A 170 -6.36 7.91 -2.42
N ARG A 171 -7.43 7.93 -3.21
CA ARG A 171 -8.79 8.23 -2.78
C ARG A 171 -9.70 7.02 -2.82
N LEU A 172 -9.19 5.88 -3.29
CA LEU A 172 -9.93 4.64 -3.42
C LEU A 172 -9.26 3.49 -2.64
N ALA A 173 -10.08 2.71 -1.97
CA ALA A 173 -9.73 1.41 -1.41
C ALA A 173 -10.81 0.40 -1.84
N PRO A 174 -10.50 -0.56 -2.72
CA PRO A 174 -9.18 -0.90 -3.32
C PRO A 174 -8.57 0.22 -4.19
N HIS A 175 -7.25 0.21 -4.32
CA HIS A 175 -6.39 1.26 -4.89
C HIS A 175 -6.47 1.38 -6.42
N GLU A 176 -7.67 1.48 -6.99
CA GLU A 176 -7.89 1.57 -8.44
C GLU A 176 -7.35 2.89 -9.03
N ASP A 177 -7.17 3.91 -8.17
CA ASP A 177 -6.64 5.25 -8.52
C ASP A 177 -5.16 5.46 -8.19
N ALA A 178 -4.39 4.41 -7.93
CA ALA A 178 -2.99 4.54 -7.53
C ALA A 178 -2.14 5.28 -8.57
N ILE A 179 -2.33 5.00 -9.86
CA ILE A 179 -1.62 5.66 -10.96
C ILE A 179 -2.07 7.12 -11.13
N GLU A 180 -3.39 7.37 -11.07
CA GLU A 180 -3.97 8.71 -11.14
C GLU A 180 -3.50 9.60 -9.98
N SER A 181 -3.36 9.04 -8.78
CA SER A 181 -2.87 9.76 -7.61
C SER A 181 -1.40 10.14 -7.74
N LYS A 182 -0.56 9.24 -8.25
CA LYS A 182 0.83 9.56 -8.58
C LYS A 182 0.93 10.61 -9.67
N LYS A 183 0.09 10.50 -10.70
CA LYS A 183 -0.02 11.51 -11.76
C LYS A 183 -0.46 12.87 -11.19
N ARG A 184 -1.42 12.91 -10.27
CA ARG A 184 -1.88 14.14 -9.61
C ARG A 184 -0.75 14.81 -8.82
N ALA A 185 0.07 14.04 -8.08
CA ALA A 185 1.24 14.57 -7.39
C ALA A 185 2.22 15.22 -8.37
N VAL A 186 2.48 14.58 -9.51
CA VAL A 186 3.34 15.09 -10.57
C VAL A 186 2.73 16.33 -11.25
N ASP A 187 1.43 16.31 -11.55
CA ASP A 187 0.73 17.45 -12.17
C ASP A 187 0.73 18.68 -11.27
N ASN A 188 0.53 18.49 -9.95
CA ASN A 188 0.63 19.56 -8.96
C ASN A 188 2.04 20.17 -8.95
N LEU A 189 3.08 19.34 -8.97
CA LEU A 189 4.47 19.79 -9.02
C LEU A 189 4.76 20.59 -10.29
N LEU A 190 4.42 20.04 -11.46
CA LEU A 190 4.63 20.69 -12.75
C LEU A 190 3.86 22.01 -12.83
N SER A 191 2.62 22.06 -12.38
CA SER A 191 1.79 23.27 -12.35
C SER A 191 2.43 24.38 -11.50
N ARG A 192 2.99 24.04 -10.34
CA ARG A 192 3.67 25.02 -9.47
C ARG A 192 4.95 25.57 -10.09
N LEU A 193 5.74 24.71 -10.74
CA LEU A 193 6.98 25.08 -11.39
C LEU A 193 6.73 25.94 -12.64
N GLU A 194 5.81 25.53 -13.51
CA GLU A 194 5.49 26.24 -14.77
C GLU A 194 4.83 27.61 -14.51
N SER A 195 3.94 27.67 -13.51
CA SER A 195 3.30 28.94 -13.12
C SER A 195 4.17 29.84 -12.25
N GLN A 196 5.36 29.39 -11.87
CA GLN A 196 6.30 30.11 -10.99
C GLN A 196 5.67 30.52 -9.63
N LYS A 197 4.65 29.82 -9.17
CA LYS A 197 3.98 30.09 -7.90
C LYS A 197 4.79 29.62 -6.68
N GLY A 198 5.84 28.82 -6.90
CA GLY A 198 6.65 28.28 -5.82
C GLY A 198 5.89 27.30 -4.92
N LYS A 199 6.31 27.14 -3.67
CA LYS A 199 5.66 26.29 -2.67
C LYS A 199 4.27 26.80 -2.31
N PRO A 200 3.31 25.93 -1.95
CA PRO A 200 2.06 26.37 -1.34
C PRO A 200 2.31 27.20 -0.09
N LYS A 201 1.53 28.26 0.12
CA LYS A 201 1.71 29.16 1.26
C LYS A 201 1.27 28.55 2.59
N TYR A 202 0.33 27.62 2.56
CA TYR A 202 -0.29 27.02 3.74
C TYR A 202 -0.42 25.51 3.57
N LYS A 203 -0.08 24.78 4.64
CA LYS A 203 -0.31 23.34 4.81
C LYS A 203 -0.97 23.13 6.16
N ALA A 204 -2.21 22.68 6.16
CA ALA A 204 -2.92 22.26 7.36
C ALA A 204 -2.73 20.75 7.56
N ARG A 205 -2.46 20.31 8.80
CA ARG A 205 -2.42 18.90 9.20
C ARG A 205 -3.23 18.74 10.49
N ILE A 206 -4.20 17.82 10.45
CA ILE A 206 -5.03 17.49 11.62
C ILE A 206 -4.90 16.02 11.89
N GLU A 207 -4.50 15.66 13.11
CA GLU A 207 -4.50 14.28 13.60
C GLU A 207 -5.94 13.91 13.99
N VAL A 208 -6.44 12.81 13.42
CA VAL A 208 -7.74 12.25 13.77
C VAL A 208 -7.46 10.94 14.49
N PRO A 209 -7.80 10.79 15.77
CA PRO A 209 -7.40 9.63 16.58
C PRO A 209 -8.26 8.40 16.27
N ILE A 210 -8.18 7.96 15.02
CA ILE A 210 -8.87 6.78 14.48
C ILE A 210 -7.81 5.79 13.99
N LEU A 211 -8.02 4.50 14.31
CA LEU A 211 -7.23 3.38 13.84
C LEU A 211 -8.18 2.27 13.42
N LEU A 212 -8.23 1.97 12.13
CA LEU A 212 -9.14 0.98 11.56
C LEU A 212 -8.36 0.04 10.64
N PRO A 213 -8.70 -1.27 10.63
CA PRO A 213 -8.13 -2.16 9.63
C PRO A 213 -8.56 -1.73 8.22
N GLY A 214 -7.67 -1.91 7.24
CA GLY A 214 -7.91 -1.49 5.85
C GLY A 214 -9.20 -2.04 5.26
N GLU A 215 -9.59 -3.24 5.66
CA GLU A 215 -10.79 -3.93 5.22
C GLU A 215 -12.09 -3.28 5.70
N LYS A 216 -12.01 -2.40 6.72
CA LYS A 216 -13.13 -1.53 7.15
C LYS A 216 -13.16 -0.18 6.47
N THR A 217 -12.09 0.24 5.81
CA THR A 217 -11.96 1.58 5.22
C THR A 217 -12.21 1.61 3.71
N SER A 218 -12.89 0.60 3.18
CA SER A 218 -13.22 0.52 1.76
C SER A 218 -14.07 1.70 1.31
N THR A 219 -13.67 2.32 0.20
CA THR A 219 -14.43 3.40 -0.45
C THR A 219 -15.54 2.89 -1.38
N ARG A 220 -15.76 1.58 -1.44
CA ARG A 220 -16.88 0.96 -2.17
C ARG A 220 -18.18 0.93 -1.37
N VAL A 221 -18.08 1.04 -0.05
CA VAL A 221 -19.21 1.01 0.90
C VAL A 221 -19.22 2.25 1.79
N GLU A 222 -20.37 2.53 2.38
CA GLU A 222 -20.48 3.60 3.38
C GLU A 222 -19.79 3.17 4.70
N PRO A 223 -19.25 4.13 5.45
CA PRO A 223 -19.22 5.58 5.21
C PRO A 223 -18.02 6.01 4.35
N GLY A 224 -17.08 5.10 4.05
CA GLY A 224 -15.87 5.40 3.28
C GLY A 224 -16.18 6.07 1.93
N LYS A 225 -17.19 5.57 1.21
CA LYS A 225 -17.62 6.09 -0.08
C LYS A 225 -17.99 7.59 0.00
N SER A 226 -18.90 7.96 0.89
CA SER A 226 -19.35 9.35 1.05
C SER A 226 -18.29 10.25 1.67
N LEU A 227 -17.44 9.73 2.56
CA LEU A 227 -16.34 10.48 3.16
C LEU A 227 -15.32 10.89 2.08
N TYR A 228 -14.82 9.95 1.29
CA TYR A 228 -13.82 10.25 0.26
C TYR A 228 -14.38 11.04 -0.93
N ALA A 229 -15.68 10.92 -1.20
CA ALA A 229 -16.35 11.75 -2.21
C ALA A 229 -16.31 13.27 -1.91
N LYS A 230 -16.06 13.67 -0.65
CA LYS A 230 -15.89 15.07 -0.24
C LYS A 230 -14.55 15.67 -0.67
N VAL A 231 -13.53 14.85 -0.94
CA VAL A 231 -12.17 15.31 -1.21
C VAL A 231 -12.05 16.00 -2.56
N ASP A 232 -12.60 15.42 -3.62
CA ASP A 232 -12.46 15.95 -4.99
C ASP A 232 -13.07 17.35 -5.18
N PRO A 233 -14.28 17.66 -4.69
CA PRO A 233 -14.83 19.02 -4.74
C PRO A 233 -13.95 20.04 -4.00
N ILE A 234 -13.37 19.66 -2.86
CA ILE A 234 -12.49 20.53 -2.08
C ILE A 234 -11.22 20.89 -2.87
N THR A 235 -10.60 19.94 -3.55
CA THR A 235 -9.41 20.21 -4.36
C THR A 235 -9.65 21.14 -5.54
N LYS A 236 -10.92 21.32 -5.94
CA LYS A 236 -11.33 22.24 -7.01
C LYS A 236 -11.68 23.64 -6.48
N SER A 237 -11.69 23.83 -5.16
CA SER A 237 -12.01 25.11 -4.54
C SER A 237 -10.89 26.14 -4.73
N PRO A 238 -11.22 27.44 -4.96
CA PRO A 238 -10.22 28.48 -5.14
C PRO A 238 -9.26 28.57 -3.95
N GLY A 239 -7.96 28.60 -4.25
CA GLY A 239 -6.91 28.73 -3.23
C GLY A 239 -6.48 27.41 -2.58
N ILE A 240 -7.07 26.28 -2.94
CA ILE A 240 -6.63 24.94 -2.55
C ILE A 240 -5.82 24.33 -3.70
N VAL A 241 -4.74 23.61 -3.37
CA VAL A 241 -3.93 22.84 -4.32
C VAL A 241 -4.27 21.37 -4.26
N ASP A 242 -4.33 20.81 -3.05
CA ASP A 242 -4.75 19.42 -2.84
C ASP A 242 -5.32 19.22 -1.42
N ALA A 243 -6.10 18.16 -1.27
CA ALA A 243 -6.63 17.69 -0.01
C ALA A 243 -6.59 16.16 0.04
N ALA A 244 -6.34 15.60 1.22
CA ALA A 244 -6.19 14.16 1.40
C ALA A 244 -6.59 13.71 2.81
N ILE A 245 -7.11 12.48 2.89
CA ILE A 245 -7.44 11.78 4.13
C ILE A 245 -6.61 10.49 4.16
N TRP A 246 -5.81 10.31 5.20
CA TRP A 246 -5.15 9.04 5.51
C TRP A 246 -5.90 8.36 6.65
N VAL A 247 -6.19 7.08 6.47
CA VAL A 247 -6.81 6.25 7.52
C VAL A 247 -5.77 5.60 8.43
N GLY A 248 -4.50 5.68 8.06
CA GLY A 248 -3.39 5.05 8.79
C GLY A 248 -3.20 3.58 8.44
N TYR A 249 -2.10 3.00 8.94
CA TYR A 249 -1.76 1.59 8.78
C TYR A 249 -1.74 0.91 10.16
N PRO A 250 -2.80 0.19 10.55
CA PRO A 250 -3.00 -0.21 11.95
C PRO A 250 -1.97 -1.23 12.46
N TRP A 251 -1.29 -1.95 11.59
CA TRP A 251 -0.32 -2.97 11.99
C TRP A 251 1.10 -2.44 12.19
N ALA A 252 1.23 -1.13 12.45
CA ALA A 252 2.46 -0.49 12.89
C ALA A 252 2.29 0.10 14.30
N ASP A 253 2.98 -0.46 15.31
CA ASP A 253 2.98 0.09 16.67
C ASP A 253 3.96 1.25 16.78
N GLU A 254 3.59 2.38 16.20
CA GLU A 254 4.41 3.59 16.09
C GLU A 254 3.64 4.83 16.55
N PRO A 255 4.32 5.85 17.14
CA PRO A 255 3.66 7.07 17.62
C PRO A 255 2.94 7.89 16.53
N ARG A 256 3.32 7.71 15.26
CA ARG A 256 2.70 8.40 14.10
C ARG A 256 1.49 7.67 13.52
N ASN A 257 1.11 6.53 14.09
CA ASN A 257 0.01 5.71 13.57
C ASN A 257 -1.35 6.22 14.08
N HIS A 258 -2.04 6.95 13.24
CA HIS A 258 -3.41 7.45 13.41
C HIS A 258 -3.92 8.02 12.09
N GLY A 259 -5.22 8.31 12.01
CA GLY A 259 -5.79 9.04 10.88
C GLY A 259 -5.23 10.46 10.77
N VAL A 260 -5.06 10.94 9.54
CA VAL A 260 -4.58 12.30 9.27
C VAL A 260 -5.37 12.94 8.12
N VAL A 261 -5.69 14.21 8.28
CA VAL A 261 -6.18 15.05 7.19
C VAL A 261 -5.12 16.09 6.87
N MET A 262 -4.82 16.26 5.57
CA MET A 262 -3.98 17.36 5.10
C MET A 262 -4.66 18.12 3.97
N VAL A 263 -4.51 19.45 4.02
CA VAL A 263 -4.91 20.34 2.94
C VAL A 263 -3.77 21.33 2.67
N THR A 264 -3.42 21.48 1.40
CA THR A 264 -2.39 22.41 0.93
C THR A 264 -3.00 23.46 0.01
N GLY A 265 -2.53 24.71 0.09
CA GLY A 265 -3.06 25.79 -0.75
C GLY A 265 -2.40 27.14 -0.52
N ASP A 266 -2.93 28.17 -1.21
CA ASP A 266 -2.43 29.54 -1.16
C ASP A 266 -3.39 30.50 -0.42
N ASN A 267 -4.58 30.04 -0.03
CA ASN A 267 -5.55 30.80 0.76
C ASN A 267 -5.70 30.17 2.15
N LYS A 268 -5.32 30.93 3.20
CA LYS A 268 -5.29 30.47 4.58
C LYS A 268 -6.66 29.98 5.07
N ASN A 269 -7.70 30.78 4.82
CA ASN A 269 -9.03 30.47 5.33
C ASN A 269 -9.61 29.23 4.62
N ALA A 270 -9.50 29.17 3.27
CA ALA A 270 -9.95 28.00 2.52
C ALA A 270 -9.26 26.71 2.96
N VAL A 271 -7.93 26.75 3.22
CA VAL A 271 -7.16 25.61 3.71
C VAL A 271 -7.60 25.21 5.13
N SER A 272 -7.83 26.18 6.02
CA SER A 272 -8.30 25.94 7.40
C SER A 272 -9.68 25.28 7.41
N GLU A 273 -10.66 25.92 6.76
CA GLU A 273 -12.04 25.46 6.70
C GLU A 273 -12.16 24.06 6.07
N ALA A 274 -11.42 23.80 5.00
CA ALA A 274 -11.40 22.52 4.33
C ALA A 274 -10.80 21.40 5.19
N ALA A 275 -9.70 21.69 5.90
CA ALA A 275 -9.04 20.71 6.76
C ALA A 275 -9.93 20.33 7.95
N GLU A 276 -10.52 21.33 8.63
CA GLU A 276 -11.44 21.09 9.75
C GLU A 276 -12.71 20.35 9.30
N PHE A 277 -13.29 20.72 8.16
CA PHE A 277 -14.45 20.04 7.61
C PHE A 277 -14.18 18.56 7.32
N LEU A 278 -13.03 18.22 6.70
CA LEU A 278 -12.67 16.83 6.42
C LEU A 278 -12.37 16.05 7.71
N ALA A 279 -11.66 16.65 8.66
CA ALA A 279 -11.33 16.00 9.93
C ALA A 279 -12.60 15.71 10.77
N GLN A 280 -13.51 16.69 10.87
CA GLN A 280 -14.80 16.52 11.53
C GLN A 280 -15.68 15.49 10.80
N SER A 281 -15.70 15.50 9.45
CA SER A 281 -16.42 14.52 8.66
C SER A 281 -15.90 13.10 8.90
N PHE A 282 -14.57 12.94 9.01
CA PHE A 282 -13.97 11.63 9.28
C PHE A 282 -14.27 11.14 10.70
N TRP A 283 -14.12 12.01 11.70
CA TRP A 283 -14.41 11.68 13.09
C TRP A 283 -15.88 11.34 13.33
N SER A 284 -16.80 12.10 12.72
CA SER A 284 -18.25 11.95 12.93
C SER A 284 -18.80 10.59 12.47
N VAL A 285 -18.15 9.94 11.49
CA VAL A 285 -18.59 8.64 10.94
C VAL A 285 -17.77 7.45 11.46
N LYS A 286 -16.91 7.66 12.48
CA LYS A 286 -15.98 6.63 12.97
C LYS A 286 -16.64 5.31 13.38
N ASP A 287 -17.84 5.39 13.95
CA ASP A 287 -18.61 4.22 14.44
C ASP A 287 -19.36 3.49 13.31
N GLU A 288 -19.45 4.09 12.12
CA GLU A 288 -20.19 3.56 10.97
C GLU A 288 -19.33 2.66 10.07
N PHE A 289 -17.99 2.68 10.23
CA PHE A 289 -17.10 1.87 9.42
C PHE A 289 -17.33 0.37 9.64
N VAL A 290 -17.63 -0.34 8.56
CA VAL A 290 -17.91 -1.78 8.54
C VAL A 290 -16.96 -2.50 7.59
N PHE A 291 -16.77 -3.77 7.79
CA PHE A 291 -16.05 -4.61 6.82
C PHE A 291 -16.77 -4.60 5.47
N VAL A 292 -16.00 -4.62 4.39
CA VAL A 292 -16.52 -4.56 3.01
C VAL A 292 -17.29 -5.81 2.59
N GLY A 293 -17.23 -6.87 3.37
CA GLY A 293 -17.94 -8.12 3.15
C GLY A 293 -18.37 -8.79 4.46
N PRO A 294 -19.11 -9.88 4.40
CA PRO A 294 -19.51 -10.64 5.59
C PRO A 294 -18.30 -11.15 6.35
N VAL A 295 -18.30 -10.94 7.67
CA VAL A 295 -17.21 -11.36 8.59
C VAL A 295 -17.71 -12.44 9.52
N ALA A 296 -16.88 -13.45 9.76
CA ALA A 296 -17.15 -14.52 10.71
C ALA A 296 -15.84 -15.12 11.25
N SER A 297 -15.92 -15.99 12.25
CA SER A 297 -14.81 -16.87 12.61
C SER A 297 -14.49 -17.82 11.45
N PHE A 298 -13.30 -18.42 11.45
CA PHE A 298 -12.94 -19.39 10.40
C PHE A 298 -13.87 -20.61 10.40
N GLU A 299 -14.25 -21.10 11.59
CA GLU A 299 -15.17 -22.23 11.71
C GLU A 299 -16.56 -21.92 11.14
N GLU A 300 -17.11 -20.74 11.47
CA GLU A 300 -18.39 -20.29 10.92
C GLU A 300 -18.30 -20.09 9.41
N SER A 301 -17.20 -19.54 8.90
CA SER A 301 -16.96 -19.37 7.46
C SER A 301 -16.95 -20.71 6.72
N LEU A 302 -16.30 -21.75 7.28
CA LEU A 302 -16.34 -23.11 6.74
C LEU A 302 -17.75 -23.69 6.76
N ASN A 303 -18.48 -23.51 7.86
CA ASN A 303 -19.86 -24.01 7.99
C ASN A 303 -20.82 -23.32 6.99
N LEU A 304 -20.63 -22.03 6.73
CA LEU A 304 -21.37 -21.29 5.70
C LEU A 304 -21.03 -21.83 4.30
N ALA A 305 -19.75 -22.02 4.00
CA ALA A 305 -19.29 -22.56 2.72
C ALA A 305 -19.80 -23.97 2.45
N LEU A 306 -19.77 -24.87 3.46
CA LEU A 306 -20.29 -26.24 3.35
C LEU A 306 -21.81 -26.32 3.14
N LYS A 307 -22.56 -25.33 3.66
CA LYS A 307 -24.02 -25.22 3.46
C LYS A 307 -24.40 -24.55 2.15
N SER A 308 -23.46 -23.81 1.52
CA SER A 308 -23.71 -23.11 0.27
C SER A 308 -23.89 -24.10 -0.88
N LYS A 309 -24.88 -23.82 -1.72
CA LYS A 309 -25.05 -24.52 -3.02
C LYS A 309 -24.30 -23.84 -4.16
N GLU A 310 -23.83 -22.64 -3.92
CA GLU A 310 -23.13 -21.84 -4.91
C GLU A 310 -21.62 -22.05 -4.82
N ILE A 311 -20.96 -22.23 -5.96
CA ILE A 311 -19.53 -22.45 -6.10
C ILE A 311 -18.93 -21.48 -7.13
N PRO A 312 -17.73 -20.95 -6.90
CA PRO A 312 -16.90 -21.14 -5.71
C PRO A 312 -17.38 -20.31 -4.52
N TYR A 313 -17.28 -20.88 -3.31
CA TYR A 313 -17.38 -20.11 -2.08
C TYR A 313 -15.97 -19.68 -1.65
N MET A 314 -15.74 -18.36 -1.58
CA MET A 314 -14.44 -17.80 -1.19
C MET A 314 -14.37 -17.60 0.33
N ILE A 315 -13.22 -17.91 0.92
CA ILE A 315 -12.92 -17.55 2.32
C ILE A 315 -11.62 -16.75 2.31
N SER A 316 -11.67 -15.51 2.80
CA SER A 316 -10.49 -14.70 3.07
C SER A 316 -9.89 -15.11 4.42
N ASP A 317 -8.67 -15.65 4.42
CA ASP A 317 -7.83 -15.87 5.60
C ASP A 317 -7.09 -14.56 5.89
N MET A 318 -7.67 -13.70 6.77
CA MET A 318 -7.27 -12.30 6.84
C MET A 318 -6.04 -12.03 7.69
N GLY A 319 -5.85 -12.79 8.79
CA GLY A 319 -4.86 -12.43 9.82
C GLY A 319 -3.41 -12.60 9.38
N ASP A 320 -3.16 -13.47 8.40
CA ASP A 320 -1.82 -13.69 7.84
C ASP A 320 -1.74 -13.29 6.35
N ASN A 321 -2.42 -12.20 6.01
CA ASN A 321 -2.44 -11.65 4.65
C ASN A 321 -1.04 -11.16 4.21
N PRO A 322 -0.41 -11.80 3.20
CA PRO A 322 0.92 -11.41 2.72
C PRO A 322 0.93 -10.08 1.95
N THR A 323 -0.23 -9.51 1.64
CA THR A 323 -0.35 -8.21 0.96
C THR A 323 -0.73 -7.06 1.90
N ALA A 324 -0.74 -7.34 3.21
CA ALA A 324 -0.86 -6.32 4.24
C ALA A 324 0.26 -6.41 5.30
N GLY A 325 1.30 -7.24 5.07
CA GLY A 325 2.46 -7.37 5.96
C GLY A 325 2.54 -8.68 6.74
N GLY A 326 1.57 -9.59 6.60
CA GLY A 326 1.62 -10.92 7.20
C GLY A 326 2.80 -11.75 6.68
N ALA A 327 3.30 -12.67 7.52
CA ALA A 327 4.39 -13.57 7.15
C ALA A 327 4.00 -14.53 6.00
N GLY A 328 2.70 -14.80 5.87
CA GLY A 328 2.15 -15.71 4.86
C GLY A 328 2.37 -17.19 5.17
N ASP A 329 3.04 -17.51 6.29
CA ASP A 329 3.40 -18.87 6.65
C ASP A 329 2.73 -19.38 7.95
N VAL A 330 1.83 -18.61 8.56
CA VAL A 330 1.01 -19.06 9.69
C VAL A 330 0.17 -20.26 9.28
N THR A 331 0.31 -21.36 10.02
CA THR A 331 -0.33 -22.65 9.72
C THR A 331 -1.70 -22.82 10.34
N TRP A 332 -2.12 -21.91 11.21
CA TRP A 332 -3.33 -22.05 12.03
C TRP A 332 -4.58 -22.40 11.19
N THR A 333 -4.86 -21.62 10.16
CA THR A 333 -6.05 -21.83 9.29
C THR A 333 -5.99 -23.17 8.57
N LEU A 334 -4.82 -23.56 8.03
CA LEU A 334 -4.63 -24.84 7.37
C LEU A 334 -4.78 -26.01 8.35
N ASN A 335 -4.28 -25.86 9.58
CA ASN A 335 -4.42 -26.86 10.63
C ASN A 335 -5.89 -27.09 11.01
N GLU A 336 -6.66 -26.00 11.19
CA GLU A 336 -8.11 -26.11 11.48
C GLU A 336 -8.88 -26.73 10.29
N LEU A 337 -8.52 -26.39 9.06
CA LEU A 337 -9.11 -27.00 7.87
C LEU A 337 -8.88 -28.51 7.81
N LEU A 338 -7.62 -28.97 8.00
CA LEU A 338 -7.27 -30.39 7.88
C LEU A 338 -7.79 -31.27 9.03
N LYS A 339 -8.21 -30.69 10.16
CA LYS A 339 -8.89 -31.41 11.25
C LYS A 339 -10.31 -31.83 10.88
N ARG A 340 -10.95 -31.15 9.93
CA ARG A 340 -12.36 -31.37 9.59
C ARG A 340 -12.55 -32.70 8.88
N ASN A 341 -13.49 -33.50 9.37
CA ASN A 341 -13.79 -34.85 8.85
C ASN A 341 -14.30 -34.82 7.40
N GLU A 342 -15.01 -33.76 7.02
CA GLU A 342 -15.62 -33.56 5.70
C GLU A 342 -14.58 -33.59 4.57
N PHE A 343 -13.34 -33.23 4.87
CA PHE A 343 -12.28 -33.11 3.89
C PHE A 343 -11.28 -34.28 3.86
N ARG A 344 -11.43 -35.26 4.77
CA ARG A 344 -10.48 -36.39 4.88
C ARG A 344 -10.52 -37.36 3.71
N LYS A 345 -11.65 -37.43 2.98
CA LYS A 345 -11.83 -38.34 1.85
C LYS A 345 -11.68 -37.57 0.55
N GLU A 346 -11.13 -38.20 -0.49
CA GLU A 346 -10.96 -37.59 -1.81
C GLU A 346 -12.27 -37.15 -2.49
N ASN A 347 -13.38 -37.83 -2.19
CA ASN A 347 -14.71 -37.51 -2.69
C ASN A 347 -15.48 -36.51 -1.80
N GLY A 348 -14.83 -35.89 -0.83
CA GLY A 348 -15.39 -34.78 -0.05
C GLY A 348 -15.54 -33.50 -0.86
N PRO A 349 -16.13 -32.44 -0.28
CA PRO A 349 -16.17 -31.13 -0.94
C PRO A 349 -14.77 -30.67 -1.32
N SER A 350 -14.59 -30.26 -2.57
CA SER A 350 -13.28 -29.83 -3.07
C SER A 350 -12.86 -28.49 -2.45
N VAL A 351 -11.63 -28.44 -1.95
CA VAL A 351 -11.05 -27.21 -1.36
C VAL A 351 -9.71 -26.91 -2.02
N VAL A 352 -9.43 -25.65 -2.24
CA VAL A 352 -8.06 -25.16 -2.47
C VAL A 352 -7.66 -24.18 -1.37
N TYR A 353 -6.49 -24.40 -0.78
CA TYR A 353 -5.85 -23.49 0.18
C TYR A 353 -4.62 -22.83 -0.44
N ALA A 354 -4.65 -21.52 -0.60
CA ALA A 354 -3.64 -20.73 -1.30
C ALA A 354 -3.14 -19.56 -0.43
N SER A 355 -1.92 -19.63 0.07
CA SER A 355 -0.91 -20.67 -0.04
C SER A 355 -0.13 -20.80 1.28
N ILE A 356 0.84 -21.70 1.34
CA ILE A 356 1.74 -21.81 2.48
C ILE A 356 3.19 -22.05 2.00
N PRO A 357 4.19 -21.32 2.48
CA PRO A 357 5.60 -21.62 2.23
C PRO A 357 6.01 -22.97 2.83
N GLY A 358 6.79 -23.71 2.03
CA GLY A 358 7.36 -25.01 2.43
C GLY A 358 8.52 -25.40 1.50
N PRO A 359 9.69 -24.72 1.61
CA PRO A 359 10.82 -24.95 0.71
C PRO A 359 11.28 -26.40 0.68
N LYS A 360 11.32 -27.08 1.82
CA LYS A 360 11.70 -28.51 1.90
C LYS A 360 10.72 -29.40 1.15
N LEU A 361 9.39 -29.13 1.27
CA LEU A 361 8.38 -29.88 0.54
C LEU A 361 8.53 -29.65 -0.96
N THR A 362 8.71 -28.42 -1.42
CA THR A 362 8.86 -28.11 -2.84
C THR A 362 10.08 -28.77 -3.46
N GLU A 363 11.22 -28.80 -2.78
CA GLU A 363 12.44 -29.48 -3.21
C GLU A 363 12.25 -31.01 -3.27
N LYS A 364 11.60 -31.59 -2.27
CA LYS A 364 11.28 -33.01 -2.21
C LYS A 364 10.31 -33.41 -3.33
N ALA A 365 9.28 -32.58 -3.57
CA ALA A 365 8.32 -32.83 -4.64
C ALA A 365 8.97 -32.83 -6.03
N ILE A 366 9.91 -31.91 -6.29
CA ILE A 366 10.67 -31.89 -7.55
C ILE A 366 11.44 -33.20 -7.77
N LYS A 367 12.01 -33.78 -6.71
CA LYS A 367 12.76 -35.05 -6.79
C LYS A 367 11.84 -36.25 -7.01
N LEU A 368 10.67 -36.26 -6.37
CA LEU A 368 9.70 -37.36 -6.46
C LEU A 368 8.92 -37.36 -7.77
N GLY A 369 8.51 -36.20 -8.24
CA GLY A 369 7.68 -36.02 -9.43
C GLY A 369 6.16 -36.09 -9.18
N ILE A 370 5.39 -35.65 -10.17
CA ILE A 370 3.93 -35.63 -10.15
C ILE A 370 3.37 -37.06 -10.01
N GLY A 371 2.28 -37.21 -9.28
CA GLY A 371 1.58 -38.48 -9.06
C GLY A 371 2.13 -39.28 -7.87
N LYS A 372 3.24 -38.89 -7.27
CA LYS A 372 3.84 -39.57 -6.12
C LYS A 372 3.28 -39.06 -4.80
N GLU A 373 3.31 -39.93 -3.78
CA GLU A 373 3.01 -39.57 -2.40
C GLU A 373 4.15 -38.76 -1.80
N ILE A 374 3.78 -37.75 -1.01
CA ILE A 374 4.72 -36.92 -0.27
C ILE A 374 4.24 -36.71 1.15
N GLU A 375 5.16 -36.63 2.09
CA GLU A 375 4.90 -36.24 3.46
C GLU A 375 6.03 -35.35 3.93
N GLU A 376 5.71 -34.09 4.36
CA GLU A 376 6.71 -33.11 4.80
C GLU A 376 6.03 -32.00 5.62
N PHE A 377 6.81 -31.32 6.47
CA PHE A 377 6.37 -30.14 7.20
C PHE A 377 6.39 -28.87 6.33
N VAL A 378 5.40 -27.99 6.55
CA VAL A 378 5.29 -26.68 5.89
C VAL A 378 4.87 -25.60 6.86
N GLY A 379 5.18 -24.36 6.53
CA GLY A 379 4.79 -23.14 7.26
C GLY A 379 5.47 -22.99 8.61
N ALA A 380 5.15 -21.90 9.31
CA ALA A 380 5.63 -21.54 10.63
C ALA A 380 7.17 -21.57 10.77
N GLU A 381 7.90 -21.27 9.70
CA GLU A 381 9.36 -21.03 9.75
C GLU A 381 9.65 -19.57 10.15
N VAL A 382 8.75 -18.66 9.87
CA VAL A 382 8.82 -17.23 10.19
C VAL A 382 7.89 -16.88 11.35
N ASP A 383 6.61 -17.28 11.30
CA ASP A 383 5.62 -16.98 12.34
C ASP A 383 4.99 -18.27 12.90
N ASP A 384 5.58 -18.77 13.97
CA ASP A 384 5.14 -19.97 14.71
C ASP A 384 4.26 -19.65 15.94
N ARG A 385 3.97 -18.38 16.21
CA ARG A 385 3.26 -17.92 17.43
C ARG A 385 1.85 -18.44 17.55
N PHE A 386 1.18 -18.71 16.42
CA PHE A 386 -0.25 -19.08 16.40
C PHE A 386 -0.47 -20.57 16.18
N SER A 387 0.48 -21.28 15.59
CA SER A 387 0.44 -22.73 15.37
C SER A 387 1.82 -23.22 14.90
N PRO A 388 2.27 -24.43 15.33
CA PRO A 388 3.54 -24.98 14.88
C PRO A 388 3.51 -25.38 13.40
N PRO A 389 4.67 -25.72 12.78
CA PRO A 389 4.72 -26.28 11.44
C PRO A 389 3.76 -27.47 11.29
N ILE A 390 3.03 -27.52 10.17
CA ILE A 390 2.07 -28.59 9.92
C ILE A 390 2.63 -29.62 8.96
N LYS A 391 2.44 -30.92 9.29
CA LYS A 391 2.81 -32.01 8.41
C LYS A 391 1.71 -32.25 7.38
N ILE A 392 2.03 -32.09 6.11
CA ILE A 392 1.13 -32.40 4.98
C ILE A 392 1.51 -33.76 4.44
N LYS A 393 0.51 -34.64 4.32
CA LYS A 393 0.62 -35.93 3.66
C LYS A 393 -0.40 -36.01 2.52
N GLY A 394 0.07 -36.38 1.33
CA GLY A 394 -0.82 -36.47 0.17
C GLY A 394 -0.09 -36.71 -1.14
N LYS A 395 -0.83 -36.61 -2.24
CA LYS A 395 -0.35 -36.87 -3.60
C LYS A 395 0.03 -35.58 -4.29
N ILE A 396 1.22 -35.54 -4.91
CA ILE A 396 1.66 -34.42 -5.74
C ILE A 396 0.82 -34.36 -7.01
N LYS A 397 0.05 -33.28 -7.20
CA LYS A 397 -0.84 -33.09 -8.36
C LYS A 397 -0.21 -32.22 -9.43
N SER A 398 0.56 -31.21 -9.03
CA SER A 398 1.18 -30.26 -9.95
C SER A 398 2.49 -29.72 -9.38
N ILE A 399 3.43 -29.38 -10.25
CA ILE A 399 4.69 -28.69 -9.93
C ILE A 399 4.91 -27.63 -11.01
N LYS A 400 5.03 -26.35 -10.61
CA LYS A 400 5.36 -25.23 -11.48
C LYS A 400 6.63 -24.56 -10.99
N LYS A 401 7.55 -24.23 -11.90
CA LYS A 401 8.80 -23.52 -11.63
C LYS A 401 8.83 -22.17 -12.34
N GLY A 402 9.63 -21.24 -11.81
CA GLY A 402 9.89 -19.94 -12.44
C GLY A 402 8.85 -18.87 -12.13
N ASP A 403 7.99 -19.08 -11.12
CA ASP A 403 7.13 -18.01 -10.65
C ASP A 403 7.96 -16.86 -10.06
N ARG A 404 7.56 -15.62 -10.34
CA ARG A 404 8.28 -14.42 -9.93
C ARG A 404 8.44 -14.27 -8.41
N TYR A 405 7.45 -14.72 -7.64
CA TYR A 405 7.43 -14.60 -6.19
C TYR A 405 7.70 -15.93 -5.50
N ALA A 406 6.95 -16.97 -5.87
CA ALA A 406 7.07 -18.30 -5.26
C ALA A 406 8.34 -19.06 -5.64
N GLU A 407 8.99 -18.75 -6.77
CA GLU A 407 10.04 -19.53 -7.46
C GLU A 407 9.57 -20.95 -7.88
N THR A 408 8.99 -21.70 -6.96
CA THR A 408 8.40 -23.03 -7.21
C THR A 408 7.09 -23.14 -6.45
N GLU A 409 6.10 -23.70 -7.11
CA GLU A 409 4.77 -23.97 -6.59
C GLU A 409 4.44 -25.45 -6.76
N VAL A 410 3.87 -26.06 -5.74
CA VAL A 410 3.50 -27.48 -5.71
C VAL A 410 2.07 -27.60 -5.18
N VAL A 411 1.22 -28.34 -5.86
CA VAL A 411 -0.09 -28.74 -5.35
C VAL A 411 0.01 -30.11 -4.73
N VAL A 412 -0.32 -30.23 -3.45
CA VAL A 412 -0.45 -31.50 -2.74
C VAL A 412 -1.91 -31.72 -2.38
N GLN A 413 -2.47 -32.82 -2.88
CA GLN A 413 -3.83 -33.24 -2.53
C GLN A 413 -3.80 -34.08 -1.26
N SER A 414 -4.45 -33.61 -0.20
CA SER A 414 -4.68 -34.32 1.06
C SER A 414 -6.19 -34.48 1.29
N GLY A 415 -6.71 -35.68 1.12
CA GLY A 415 -8.16 -35.88 1.02
C GLY A 415 -8.77 -35.07 -0.13
N SER A 416 -9.79 -34.26 0.14
CA SER A 416 -10.39 -33.35 -0.86
C SER A 416 -9.76 -31.95 -0.88
N VAL A 417 -8.70 -31.70 -0.09
CA VAL A 417 -8.00 -30.41 -0.01
C VAL A 417 -6.80 -30.39 -0.94
N ASN A 418 -6.76 -29.46 -1.86
CA ASN A 418 -5.58 -29.11 -2.63
C ASN A 418 -4.82 -28.01 -1.90
N VAL A 419 -3.69 -28.33 -1.31
CA VAL A 419 -2.82 -27.38 -0.63
C VAL A 419 -1.77 -26.89 -1.61
N ILE A 420 -1.76 -25.58 -1.87
CA ILE A 420 -0.70 -24.96 -2.65
C ILE A 420 0.46 -24.63 -1.73
N VAL A 421 1.59 -25.32 -1.93
CA VAL A 421 2.83 -25.13 -1.19
C VAL A 421 3.81 -24.40 -2.10
N THR A 422 4.38 -23.31 -1.60
CA THR A 422 5.31 -22.46 -2.35
C THR A 422 6.72 -22.54 -1.77
N LYS A 423 7.76 -22.34 -2.59
CA LYS A 423 9.13 -22.25 -2.06
C LYS A 423 9.34 -20.95 -1.29
N LYS A 424 8.80 -19.83 -1.83
CA LYS A 424 8.80 -18.52 -1.17
C LYS A 424 7.37 -17.99 -1.06
N ARG A 425 7.15 -17.02 -0.19
CA ARG A 425 5.86 -16.36 0.02
C ARG A 425 5.30 -15.78 -1.28
N LYS A 426 4.04 -16.09 -1.60
CA LYS A 426 3.32 -15.56 -2.76
C LYS A 426 1.85 -15.28 -2.41
N PRO A 427 1.32 -14.08 -2.71
CA PRO A 427 -0.12 -13.84 -2.70
C PRO A 427 -0.79 -14.43 -3.94
N TYR A 428 -2.02 -14.95 -3.80
CA TYR A 428 -2.84 -15.50 -4.88
C TYR A 428 -3.98 -14.54 -5.18
N HIS A 429 -3.84 -13.75 -6.25
CA HIS A 429 -4.75 -12.67 -6.58
C HIS A 429 -5.46 -12.83 -7.92
N LYS A 430 -4.95 -13.69 -8.78
CA LYS A 430 -5.45 -13.86 -10.15
C LYS A 430 -6.00 -15.26 -10.37
N GLU A 431 -6.99 -15.35 -11.22
CA GLU A 431 -7.49 -16.66 -11.68
C GLU A 431 -6.36 -17.49 -12.31
N SER A 432 -5.46 -16.83 -13.07
CA SER A 432 -4.29 -17.50 -13.67
C SER A 432 -3.34 -18.11 -12.64
N ASP A 433 -3.24 -17.58 -11.41
CA ASP A 433 -2.39 -18.16 -10.36
C ASP A 433 -2.80 -19.61 -10.02
N PHE A 434 -4.10 -19.91 -10.15
CA PHE A 434 -4.66 -21.25 -9.94
C PHE A 434 -4.64 -22.09 -11.21
N LEU A 435 -5.05 -21.51 -12.35
CA LEU A 435 -5.10 -22.23 -13.65
C LEU A 435 -3.74 -22.76 -14.06
N ASP A 436 -2.68 -22.01 -13.83
CA ASP A 436 -1.30 -22.41 -14.09
C ASP A 436 -0.85 -23.64 -13.29
N LEU A 437 -1.55 -23.94 -12.19
CA LEU A 437 -1.35 -25.13 -11.38
C LEU A 437 -2.33 -26.27 -11.70
N GLY A 438 -3.17 -26.09 -12.71
CA GLY A 438 -4.19 -27.06 -13.13
C GLY A 438 -5.43 -27.06 -12.23
N ILE A 439 -5.68 -25.97 -11.50
CA ILE A 439 -6.86 -25.77 -10.64
C ILE A 439 -7.73 -24.69 -11.26
N ASP A 440 -8.94 -25.03 -11.69
CA ASP A 440 -9.94 -24.02 -12.05
C ASP A 440 -10.69 -23.59 -10.77
N PRO A 441 -10.44 -22.39 -10.24
CA PRO A 441 -11.06 -21.94 -9.00
C PRO A 441 -12.60 -21.84 -9.09
N LYS A 442 -13.18 -21.70 -10.30
CA LYS A 442 -14.63 -21.65 -10.53
C LYS A 442 -15.30 -23.01 -10.35
N SER A 443 -14.55 -24.10 -10.43
CA SER A 443 -15.05 -25.47 -10.27
C SER A 443 -14.85 -26.04 -8.86
N ILE A 444 -14.16 -25.30 -7.95
CA ILE A 444 -13.85 -25.70 -6.60
C ILE A 444 -14.98 -25.26 -5.64
N ASN A 445 -15.41 -26.15 -4.75
CA ASN A 445 -16.45 -25.79 -3.76
C ASN A 445 -16.01 -24.64 -2.85
N ILE A 446 -14.79 -24.73 -2.28
CA ILE A 446 -14.28 -23.76 -1.31
C ILE A 446 -12.87 -23.32 -1.73
N VAL A 447 -12.70 -22.01 -1.92
CA VAL A 447 -11.40 -21.41 -2.22
C VAL A 447 -10.97 -20.52 -1.04
N ILE A 448 -9.89 -20.93 -0.36
CA ILE A 448 -9.34 -20.19 0.78
C ILE A 448 -8.10 -19.47 0.31
N VAL A 449 -8.06 -18.14 0.49
CA VAL A 449 -6.95 -17.27 0.08
C VAL A 449 -6.51 -16.43 1.26
N LYS A 450 -5.20 -16.34 1.49
CA LYS A 450 -4.61 -15.38 2.46
C LYS A 450 -4.70 -13.98 1.88
N ILE A 451 -5.76 -13.27 2.23
CA ILE A 451 -6.09 -11.93 1.73
C ILE A 451 -7.08 -11.28 2.70
N GLY A 452 -7.15 -9.94 2.70
CA GLY A 452 -8.25 -9.22 3.35
C GLY A 452 -9.50 -9.23 2.48
N TYR A 453 -9.82 -8.11 1.85
CA TYR A 453 -10.89 -8.07 0.84
C TYR A 453 -10.42 -8.69 -0.50
N LEU A 454 -11.36 -9.33 -1.19
CA LEU A 454 -11.05 -9.91 -2.51
C LEU A 454 -10.70 -8.83 -3.54
N VAL A 455 -9.59 -9.02 -4.23
CA VAL A 455 -9.25 -8.22 -5.42
C VAL A 455 -10.29 -8.38 -6.53
N PRO A 456 -10.41 -7.43 -7.47
CA PRO A 456 -11.47 -7.44 -8.46
C PRO A 456 -11.63 -8.77 -9.21
N GLU A 457 -10.54 -9.41 -9.61
CA GLU A 457 -10.58 -10.68 -10.35
C GLU A 457 -11.25 -11.81 -9.53
N LEU A 458 -10.81 -12.02 -8.29
CA LEU A 458 -11.39 -13.03 -7.40
C LEU A 458 -12.81 -12.65 -6.96
N HIS A 459 -13.06 -11.35 -6.74
CA HIS A 459 -14.38 -10.86 -6.42
C HIS A 459 -15.40 -11.12 -7.54
N ASN A 460 -14.99 -11.05 -8.81
CA ASN A 460 -15.88 -11.26 -9.94
C ASN A 460 -16.27 -12.74 -10.13
N ILE A 461 -15.41 -13.67 -9.76
CA ILE A 461 -15.68 -15.11 -9.92
C ILE A 461 -16.37 -15.73 -8.71
N LYS A 462 -16.33 -15.09 -7.52
CA LYS A 462 -17.01 -15.62 -6.32
C LYS A 462 -18.52 -15.75 -6.53
N LYS A 463 -19.11 -16.76 -5.93
CA LYS A 463 -20.56 -16.91 -5.77
C LYS A 463 -21.01 -16.71 -4.31
N GLY A 464 -20.22 -17.21 -3.37
CA GLY A 464 -20.33 -16.88 -1.94
C GLY A 464 -18.99 -16.34 -1.42
N TRP A 465 -19.00 -15.61 -0.29
CA TRP A 465 -17.80 -15.06 0.32
C TRP A 465 -17.97 -14.77 1.79
N THR A 466 -16.94 -15.10 2.57
CA THR A 466 -16.81 -14.69 3.98
C THR A 466 -15.37 -14.29 4.27
N MET A 467 -15.22 -13.20 5.01
CA MET A 467 -13.95 -12.70 5.52
C MET A 467 -13.72 -13.32 6.90
N ALA A 468 -12.79 -14.27 7.01
CA ALA A 468 -12.53 -15.00 8.25
C ALA A 468 -11.53 -14.23 9.13
N LEU A 469 -11.96 -13.93 10.37
CA LEU A 469 -11.12 -13.32 11.43
C LEU A 469 -10.16 -14.37 12.01
N THR A 470 -9.06 -14.58 11.32
CA THR A 470 -7.99 -15.51 11.69
C THR A 470 -6.84 -14.78 12.40
N PRO A 471 -6.04 -15.48 13.23
CA PRO A 471 -4.87 -14.90 13.86
C PRO A 471 -3.71 -14.72 12.86
N GLY A 472 -2.85 -13.72 13.09
CA GLY A 472 -1.66 -13.49 12.30
C GLY A 472 -1.03 -12.12 12.57
N GLY A 473 0.05 -11.80 11.84
CA GLY A 473 0.78 -10.55 11.99
C GLY A 473 0.01 -9.31 11.51
N VAL A 474 -1.17 -9.49 10.88
CA VAL A 474 -2.06 -8.42 10.43
C VAL A 474 -3.51 -8.73 10.83
N ASP A 475 -3.68 -9.09 12.09
CA ASP A 475 -4.98 -9.41 12.68
C ASP A 475 -5.97 -8.25 12.50
N GLN A 476 -7.15 -8.57 11.99
CA GLN A 476 -8.20 -7.58 11.73
C GLN A 476 -9.00 -7.20 12.99
N ASP A 477 -8.93 -8.01 14.03
CA ASP A 477 -9.45 -7.67 15.34
C ASP A 477 -8.39 -6.93 16.14
N LEU A 478 -8.39 -5.60 16.05
CA LEU A 478 -7.39 -4.73 16.69
C LEU A 478 -7.37 -4.85 18.22
N PHE A 479 -8.45 -5.37 18.85
CA PHE A 479 -8.49 -5.60 20.30
C PHE A 479 -7.62 -6.80 20.72
N ARG A 480 -7.23 -7.68 19.80
CA ARG A 480 -6.29 -8.77 20.06
C ARG A 480 -4.83 -8.35 19.93
N ILE A 481 -4.58 -7.14 19.41
CA ILE A 481 -3.24 -6.61 19.18
C ILE A 481 -2.76 -5.84 20.41
N ASP A 482 -1.57 -6.15 20.89
CA ASP A 482 -0.96 -5.53 22.08
C ASP A 482 -0.16 -4.28 21.71
N TYR A 483 -0.86 -3.19 21.43
CA TYR A 483 -0.24 -1.89 21.14
C TYR A 483 0.45 -1.29 22.37
N LYS A 484 1.70 -0.87 22.24
CA LYS A 484 2.52 -0.27 23.30
C LYS A 484 2.92 1.19 23.01
N ARG A 485 2.96 1.59 21.73
CA ARG A 485 3.61 2.82 21.27
C ARG A 485 2.71 3.82 20.57
N ILE A 486 1.55 3.40 20.08
CA ILE A 486 0.56 4.32 19.50
C ILE A 486 0.14 5.38 20.51
N LYS A 487 -0.17 6.60 20.05
CA LYS A 487 -0.76 7.64 20.90
C LYS A 487 -2.15 7.21 21.37
N ARG A 488 -2.45 7.52 22.63
CA ARG A 488 -3.75 7.25 23.27
C ARG A 488 -4.38 8.57 23.75
N PRO A 489 -5.73 8.72 23.78
CA PRO A 489 -6.74 7.72 23.41
C PRO A 489 -6.86 7.55 21.89
N MET A 490 -7.24 6.34 21.44
CA MET A 490 -7.37 5.95 20.04
C MET A 490 -8.67 5.17 19.80
N PHE A 491 -9.52 5.62 18.91
CA PHE A 491 -10.71 4.86 18.49
C PHE A 491 -10.29 3.69 17.58
N PRO A 492 -10.85 2.48 17.73
CA PRO A 492 -11.90 2.07 18.67
C PRO A 492 -11.36 1.52 20.01
N LEU A 493 -10.05 1.55 20.24
CA LEU A 493 -9.38 0.89 21.37
C LEU A 493 -9.69 1.54 22.71
N ASP A 494 -10.00 2.86 22.71
CA ASP A 494 -10.25 3.64 23.90
C ASP A 494 -11.60 4.34 23.85
N LYS A 495 -12.12 4.64 25.04
CA LYS A 495 -13.23 5.57 25.22
C LYS A 495 -12.70 6.99 25.30
N PHE A 496 -13.39 7.92 24.66
CA PHE A 496 -13.09 9.34 24.74
C PHE A 496 -13.99 10.00 25.80
N GLU A 497 -13.38 10.65 26.77
CA GLU A 497 -14.12 11.44 27.77
C GLU A 497 -14.58 12.79 27.18
N ASN A 498 -13.80 13.33 26.25
CA ASN A 498 -14.08 14.56 25.51
C ASN A 498 -13.82 14.35 24.03
N GLU A 499 -14.49 15.14 23.19
CA GLU A 499 -14.19 15.16 21.75
C GLU A 499 -12.72 15.55 21.51
N PRO A 500 -12.04 14.94 20.53
CA PRO A 500 -10.66 15.30 20.22
C PRO A 500 -10.55 16.72 19.65
N ASP A 501 -9.42 17.35 19.86
CA ASP A 501 -9.10 18.63 19.23
C ASP A 501 -8.81 18.42 17.74
N LEU A 502 -9.79 18.72 16.90
CA LEU A 502 -9.72 18.70 15.45
C LEU A 502 -9.53 20.09 14.84
N SER A 503 -9.07 21.05 15.62
CA SER A 503 -8.72 22.39 15.12
C SER A 503 -7.50 22.32 14.20
N VAL A 504 -7.44 23.25 13.24
CA VAL A 504 -6.37 23.30 12.26
C VAL A 504 -5.02 23.59 12.93
N LYS A 505 -4.01 22.81 12.53
CA LYS A 505 -2.59 23.07 12.85
C LYS A 505 -1.83 23.27 11.55
N PHE A 506 -1.31 24.49 11.36
CA PHE A 506 -0.50 24.76 10.19
C PHE A 506 0.90 24.16 10.38
N VAL A 507 1.34 23.42 9.38
CA VAL A 507 2.70 22.87 9.32
C VAL A 507 3.64 23.99 8.89
N GLU A 508 4.77 24.13 9.57
CA GLU A 508 5.82 25.05 9.16
C GLU A 508 6.32 24.71 7.74
N ILE A 509 6.47 25.74 6.93
CA ILE A 509 7.11 25.58 5.63
C ILE A 509 8.61 25.51 5.86
N SER A 510 9.23 24.42 5.45
CA SER A 510 10.69 24.27 5.55
C SER A 510 11.40 25.34 4.72
N ASN A 511 12.03 26.29 5.42
CA ASN A 511 12.88 27.33 4.85
C ASN A 511 14.28 27.18 5.44
N LYS A 512 15.27 27.70 4.72
CA LYS A 512 16.64 27.84 5.26
C LYS A 512 16.58 28.92 6.35
N ASN A 513 16.81 28.53 7.63
CA ASN A 513 17.09 29.49 8.69
C ASN A 513 18.44 30.18 8.47
#